data_0de01266a63e53639163ac0627c1ef13
#
_entry.id   0de01266a63e53639163ac0627c1ef13
#
_cell.length_a   1.000
_cell.length_b   1.000
_cell.length_c   1.000
_cell.angle_alpha   90.00
_cell.angle_beta   90.00
_cell.angle_gamma   90.00
#
_symmetry.space_group_name_H-M   'P 1'
#
loop_
_entity.id
_entity.type
_entity.pdbx_description
1 polymer ?
#
loop_
_entity_poly.entity_id
_entity_poly.type
_entity_poly.pdbx_seq_one_letter_code
_entity_poly.pdbx_strand_id
1 'polypeptide(L)'
;MSERAKRLLVVEDDPRLGPIMRDVLAADWDVTLAPSAEDALEAVASALFDVMVVDRRLPGLSGEDFVRELRRRRVATPLLMLTALGEVHDRVEGLDAGANDYLVKPFEFAELGARLRALTRDYGGPRTELTIGSWIFYPQERRIESPYTGRIALTEAESALLGVLASAPERVFTREQLLSAAFERGESAATVETYVHYLRRKTDRGIIDTVRGAGYRLGTPS
;
A
#
# COMPACT_ATOMS: atom_id res chain seq x y z
N MET A 1 16.65 15.41 -2.90
CA MET A 1 15.63 14.50 -3.47
C MET A 1 14.42 14.60 -2.58
N SER A 2 13.29 15.10 -3.09
CA SER A 2 12.07 15.20 -2.28
C SER A 2 11.51 13.79 -2.09
N GLU A 3 11.43 13.34 -0.86
CA GLU A 3 10.76 12.08 -0.51
C GLU A 3 9.29 12.23 -0.94
N ARG A 4 8.78 11.27 -1.71
CA ARG A 4 7.38 11.28 -2.16
C ARG A 4 6.46 11.31 -0.93
N ALA A 5 5.51 12.23 -0.91
CA ALA A 5 4.49 12.27 0.13
C ALA A 5 3.77 10.91 0.18
N LYS A 6 3.71 10.30 1.37
CA LYS A 6 3.01 9.03 1.59
C LYS A 6 1.52 9.21 1.35
N ARG A 7 0.87 8.23 0.73
CA ARG A 7 -0.55 8.28 0.37
C ARG A 7 -1.42 7.71 1.48
N LEU A 8 -2.37 8.52 1.91
CA LEU A 8 -3.35 8.17 2.94
C LEU A 8 -4.75 8.07 2.34
N LEU A 9 -5.44 6.96 2.58
CA LEU A 9 -6.88 6.85 2.33
C LEU A 9 -7.65 7.09 3.63
N VAL A 10 -8.54 8.07 3.62
CA VAL A 10 -9.49 8.33 4.72
C VAL A 10 -10.87 7.89 4.26
N VAL A 11 -11.51 6.99 5.03
CA VAL A 11 -12.87 6.48 4.78
C VAL A 11 -13.75 6.94 5.93
N GLU A 12 -14.54 7.98 5.71
CA GLU A 12 -15.36 8.67 6.71
C GLU A 12 -16.58 9.26 6.02
N ASP A 13 -17.79 8.91 6.49
CA ASP A 13 -19.07 9.35 5.91
C ASP A 13 -19.58 10.67 6.49
N ASP A 14 -19.08 11.10 7.65
CA ASP A 14 -19.47 12.39 8.22
C ASP A 14 -19.00 13.54 7.31
N PRO A 15 -19.96 14.34 6.74
CA PRO A 15 -19.65 15.39 5.79
C PRO A 15 -18.90 16.58 6.40
N ARG A 16 -18.72 16.61 7.73
CA ARG A 16 -17.91 17.60 8.45
C ARG A 16 -16.56 17.06 8.81
N LEU A 17 -16.51 15.84 9.38
CA LEU A 17 -15.28 15.24 9.89
C LEU A 17 -14.33 14.84 8.74
N GLY A 18 -14.84 14.20 7.70
CA GLY A 18 -14.03 13.75 6.56
C GLY A 18 -13.20 14.89 5.92
N PRO A 19 -13.81 16.01 5.52
CA PRO A 19 -13.08 17.17 4.99
C PRO A 19 -12.07 17.76 5.98
N ILE A 20 -12.40 17.85 7.28
CA ILE A 20 -11.47 18.35 8.29
C ILE A 20 -10.25 17.42 8.41
N MET A 21 -10.49 16.10 8.45
CA MET A 21 -9.40 15.12 8.48
C MET A 21 -8.48 15.26 7.27
N ARG A 22 -9.06 15.35 6.07
CA ARG A 22 -8.29 15.57 4.82
C ARG A 22 -7.43 16.83 4.93
N ASP A 23 -8.02 17.97 5.31
CA ASP A 23 -7.33 19.27 5.30
C ASP A 23 -6.22 19.31 6.36
N VAL A 24 -6.44 18.73 7.54
CA VAL A 24 -5.43 18.67 8.61
C VAL A 24 -4.28 17.71 8.24
N LEU A 25 -4.61 16.55 7.68
CA LEU A 25 -3.63 15.52 7.36
C LEU A 25 -2.87 15.81 6.06
N ALA A 26 -3.37 16.70 5.21
CA ALA A 26 -2.72 17.11 3.97
C ALA A 26 -1.36 17.82 4.18
N ALA A 27 -1.07 18.26 5.42
CA ALA A 27 0.24 18.80 5.76
C ALA A 27 1.38 17.77 5.63
N ASP A 28 1.08 16.50 5.95
CA ASP A 28 2.07 15.41 6.03
C ASP A 28 1.82 14.31 4.97
N TRP A 29 0.63 14.26 4.34
CA TRP A 29 0.15 13.15 3.52
C TRP A 29 -0.49 13.61 2.20
N ASP A 30 -0.40 12.76 1.17
CA ASP A 30 -1.26 12.87 -0.03
C ASP A 30 -2.59 12.16 0.27
N VAL A 31 -3.62 12.93 0.66
CA VAL A 31 -4.87 12.40 1.23
C VAL A 31 -5.92 12.20 0.14
N THR A 32 -6.45 10.98 0.06
CA THR A 32 -7.69 10.65 -0.67
C THR A 32 -8.80 10.45 0.34
N LEU A 33 -9.94 11.13 0.18
CA LEU A 33 -11.14 10.97 1.01
C LEU A 33 -12.17 10.15 0.25
N ALA A 34 -12.68 9.08 0.87
CA ALA A 34 -13.78 8.27 0.40
C ALA A 34 -14.94 8.37 1.40
N PRO A 35 -16.15 8.77 0.98
CA PRO A 35 -17.30 8.93 1.86
C PRO A 35 -18.01 7.61 2.18
N SER A 36 -17.62 6.50 1.54
CA SER A 36 -18.19 5.16 1.76
C SER A 36 -17.11 4.08 1.62
N ALA A 37 -17.40 2.89 2.11
CA ALA A 37 -16.55 1.73 1.91
C ALA A 37 -16.49 1.31 0.44
N GLU A 38 -17.58 1.48 -0.30
CA GLU A 38 -17.67 1.20 -1.73
C GLU A 38 -16.73 2.10 -2.53
N ASP A 39 -16.76 3.43 -2.30
CA ASP A 39 -15.83 4.38 -2.93
C ASP A 39 -14.38 4.06 -2.55
N ALA A 40 -14.14 3.65 -1.30
CA ALA A 40 -12.83 3.23 -0.84
C ALA A 40 -12.33 1.97 -1.56
N LEU A 41 -13.21 0.99 -1.86
CA LEU A 41 -12.85 -0.19 -2.66
C LEU A 41 -12.47 0.18 -4.09
N GLU A 42 -13.15 1.15 -4.70
CA GLU A 42 -12.79 1.66 -6.03
C GLU A 42 -11.43 2.39 -6.00
N ALA A 43 -11.21 3.22 -4.96
CA ALA A 43 -9.92 3.90 -4.78
C ALA A 43 -8.77 2.90 -4.63
N VAL A 44 -8.94 1.83 -3.85
CA VAL A 44 -7.92 0.78 -3.67
C VAL A 44 -7.71 -0.06 -4.93
N ALA A 45 -8.72 -0.18 -5.79
CA ALA A 45 -8.57 -0.86 -7.08
C ALA A 45 -7.72 -0.05 -8.07
N SER A 46 -7.78 1.30 -7.99
CA SER A 46 -7.08 2.20 -8.91
C SER A 46 -5.71 2.65 -8.40
N ALA A 47 -5.48 2.65 -7.07
CA ALA A 47 -4.28 3.20 -6.46
C ALA A 47 -3.77 2.36 -5.29
N LEU A 48 -2.48 2.53 -4.94
CA LEU A 48 -1.91 2.01 -3.70
C LEU A 48 -1.84 3.13 -2.66
N PHE A 49 -2.08 2.75 -1.40
CA PHE A 49 -1.99 3.61 -0.24
C PHE A 49 -0.95 3.06 0.73
N ASP A 50 -0.23 3.97 1.40
CA ASP A 50 0.77 3.61 2.41
C ASP A 50 0.12 3.32 3.77
N VAL A 51 -1.04 3.93 4.02
CA VAL A 51 -1.85 3.71 5.23
C VAL A 51 -3.31 4.09 4.97
N MET A 52 -4.22 3.55 5.78
CA MET A 52 -5.65 3.87 5.73
C MET A 52 -6.16 4.27 7.12
N VAL A 53 -7.13 5.18 7.14
CA VAL A 53 -7.99 5.46 8.32
C VAL A 53 -9.42 5.15 7.91
N VAL A 54 -10.11 4.33 8.69
CA VAL A 54 -11.45 3.85 8.34
C VAL A 54 -12.36 4.03 9.53
N ASP A 55 -13.50 4.72 9.34
CA ASP A 55 -14.55 4.68 10.34
C ASP A 55 -15.15 3.28 10.42
N ARG A 56 -15.34 2.79 11.63
CA ARG A 56 -16.02 1.53 11.88
C ARG A 56 -17.46 1.54 11.40
N ARG A 57 -18.17 2.68 11.63
CA ARG A 57 -19.58 2.83 11.32
C ARG A 57 -19.78 3.58 10.01
N LEU A 58 -19.70 2.88 8.90
CA LEU A 58 -20.03 3.40 7.60
C LEU A 58 -21.43 2.96 7.18
N PRO A 59 -22.17 3.77 6.43
CA PRO A 59 -23.44 3.33 5.83
C PRO A 59 -23.18 2.29 4.74
N GLY A 60 -24.09 1.33 4.58
CA GLY A 60 -23.93 0.23 3.62
C GLY A 60 -22.93 -0.81 4.11
N LEU A 61 -21.79 -0.92 3.49
CA LEU A 61 -20.70 -1.81 3.91
C LEU A 61 -19.99 -1.22 5.13
N SER A 62 -20.03 -1.93 6.26
CA SER A 62 -19.37 -1.47 7.49
C SER A 62 -17.84 -1.38 7.32
N GLY A 63 -17.17 -0.54 8.15
CA GLY A 63 -15.71 -0.45 8.13
C GLY A 63 -15.04 -1.79 8.42
N GLU A 64 -15.60 -2.62 9.28
CA GLU A 64 -15.08 -3.96 9.57
C GLU A 64 -15.19 -4.90 8.36
N ASP A 65 -16.34 -4.89 7.68
CA ASP A 65 -16.53 -5.70 6.47
C ASP A 65 -15.64 -5.23 5.33
N PHE A 66 -15.43 -3.92 5.22
CA PHE A 66 -14.45 -3.34 4.31
C PHE A 66 -13.03 -3.89 4.58
N VAL A 67 -12.60 -3.91 5.86
CA VAL A 67 -11.30 -4.47 6.24
C VAL A 67 -11.20 -5.95 5.89
N ARG A 68 -12.24 -6.75 6.22
CA ARG A 68 -12.28 -8.18 5.86
C ARG A 68 -12.14 -8.38 4.35
N GLU A 69 -12.84 -7.56 3.56
CA GLU A 69 -12.78 -7.62 2.10
C GLU A 69 -11.38 -7.24 1.57
N LEU A 70 -10.73 -6.22 2.14
CA LEU A 70 -9.34 -5.88 1.83
C LEU A 70 -8.39 -7.06 2.09
N ARG A 71 -8.50 -7.69 3.27
CA ARG A 71 -7.65 -8.83 3.63
C ARG A 71 -7.93 -10.05 2.74
N ARG A 72 -9.19 -10.29 2.37
CA ARG A 72 -9.57 -11.31 1.39
C ARG A 72 -8.91 -11.06 0.02
N ARG A 73 -8.80 -9.80 -0.40
CA ARG A 73 -8.08 -9.38 -1.62
C ARG A 73 -6.56 -9.32 -1.44
N ARG A 74 -6.02 -9.77 -0.30
CA ARG A 74 -4.59 -9.71 0.05
C ARG A 74 -4.01 -8.30 0.04
N VAL A 75 -4.81 -7.29 0.30
CA VAL A 75 -4.35 -5.92 0.54
C VAL A 75 -3.83 -5.84 1.96
N ALA A 76 -2.50 -5.73 2.10
CA ALA A 76 -1.82 -5.72 3.40
C ALA A 76 -1.57 -4.31 3.96
N THR A 77 -2.05 -3.26 3.27
CA THR A 77 -1.86 -1.87 3.69
C THR A 77 -2.24 -1.70 5.16
N PRO A 78 -1.35 -1.09 5.98
CA PRO A 78 -1.64 -0.79 7.37
C PRO A 78 -2.90 0.07 7.51
N LEU A 79 -3.73 -0.25 8.52
CA LEU A 79 -5.02 0.38 8.69
C LEU A 79 -5.28 0.69 10.16
N LEU A 80 -5.70 1.94 10.42
CA LEU A 80 -6.21 2.42 11.70
C LEU A 80 -7.72 2.53 11.64
N MET A 81 -8.41 1.88 12.56
CA MET A 81 -9.87 1.92 12.69
C MET A 81 -10.28 3.01 13.67
N LEU A 82 -11.22 3.89 13.27
CA LEU A 82 -11.88 4.82 14.18
C LEU A 82 -13.10 4.15 14.81
N THR A 83 -13.24 4.25 16.12
CA THR A 83 -14.34 3.61 16.86
C THR A 83 -14.96 4.55 17.90
N ALA A 84 -16.23 4.36 18.25
CA ALA A 84 -16.90 5.17 19.26
C ALA A 84 -16.54 4.74 20.69
N LEU A 85 -16.65 5.71 21.64
CA LEU A 85 -16.51 5.43 23.05
C LEU A 85 -17.63 4.46 23.50
N GLY A 86 -17.28 3.31 24.06
CA GLY A 86 -18.24 2.25 24.45
C GLY A 86 -18.10 0.96 23.65
N GLU A 87 -17.47 0.99 22.49
CA GLU A 87 -17.18 -0.19 21.66
C GLU A 87 -15.81 -0.80 21.97
N VAL A 88 -15.22 -0.39 23.09
CA VAL A 88 -13.88 -0.84 23.53
C VAL A 88 -13.86 -2.34 23.88
N HIS A 89 -14.99 -2.94 24.24
CA HIS A 89 -15.10 -4.38 24.49
C HIS A 89 -15.04 -5.21 23.19
N ASP A 90 -15.42 -4.63 22.04
CA ASP A 90 -15.39 -5.29 20.73
C ASP A 90 -13.98 -5.23 20.08
N ARG A 91 -12.97 -4.70 20.81
CA ARG A 91 -11.57 -4.64 20.33
C ARG A 91 -10.99 -6.01 19.99
N VAL A 92 -11.45 -7.07 20.65
CA VAL A 92 -10.99 -8.44 20.36
C VAL A 92 -11.56 -8.90 19.03
N GLU A 93 -12.85 -8.63 18.75
CA GLU A 93 -13.48 -8.97 17.47
C GLU A 93 -12.94 -8.11 16.31
N GLY A 94 -12.62 -6.85 16.57
CA GLY A 94 -12.05 -5.94 15.56
C GLY A 94 -10.59 -6.24 15.19
N LEU A 95 -9.76 -6.73 16.13
CA LEU A 95 -8.43 -7.26 15.82
C LEU A 95 -8.51 -8.49 14.93
N ASP A 96 -9.54 -9.33 15.12
CA ASP A 96 -9.84 -10.47 14.26
C ASP A 96 -10.25 -10.03 12.83
N ALA A 97 -10.78 -8.80 12.64
CA ALA A 97 -11.06 -8.25 11.32
C ALA A 97 -9.79 -7.85 10.54
N GLY A 98 -8.64 -7.73 11.18
CA GLY A 98 -7.35 -7.46 10.54
C GLY A 98 -6.93 -5.99 10.49
N ALA A 99 -7.51 -5.12 11.33
CA ALA A 99 -6.98 -3.77 11.57
C ALA A 99 -5.64 -3.82 12.32
N ASN A 100 -4.78 -2.81 12.10
CA ASN A 100 -3.45 -2.75 12.72
C ASN A 100 -3.43 -1.90 13.99
N ASP A 101 -4.34 -0.93 14.13
CA ASP A 101 -4.48 -0.09 15.31
C ASP A 101 -5.92 0.46 15.40
N TYR A 102 -6.29 1.00 16.57
CA TYR A 102 -7.60 1.57 16.86
C TYR A 102 -7.45 2.94 17.51
N LEU A 103 -8.34 3.88 17.17
CA LEU A 103 -8.44 5.18 17.80
C LEU A 103 -9.90 5.48 18.17
N VAL A 104 -10.13 5.84 19.41
CA VAL A 104 -11.47 6.09 19.95
C VAL A 104 -11.89 7.53 19.66
N LYS A 105 -13.08 7.73 19.10
CA LYS A 105 -13.72 9.05 18.97
C LYS A 105 -14.34 9.50 20.33
N PRO A 106 -14.19 10.78 20.76
CA PRO A 106 -13.42 11.83 20.10
C PRO A 106 -11.90 11.69 20.32
N PHE A 107 -11.11 12.12 19.34
CA PHE A 107 -9.65 12.03 19.33
C PHE A 107 -9.02 13.39 18.98
N GLU A 108 -7.77 13.55 19.38
CA GLU A 108 -6.94 14.68 18.96
C GLU A 108 -6.23 14.35 17.63
N PHE A 109 -6.19 15.31 16.70
CA PHE A 109 -5.49 15.13 15.43
C PHE A 109 -4.00 14.85 15.58
N ALA A 110 -3.38 15.36 16.65
CA ALA A 110 -1.99 15.07 16.99
C ALA A 110 -1.79 13.58 17.29
N GLU A 111 -2.75 12.94 18.00
CA GLU A 111 -2.72 11.50 18.27
C GLU A 111 -2.92 10.69 16.99
N LEU A 112 -3.92 11.03 16.18
CA LEU A 112 -4.16 10.40 14.91
C LEU A 112 -2.89 10.44 14.02
N GLY A 113 -2.28 11.61 13.87
CA GLY A 113 -1.04 11.78 13.11
C GLY A 113 0.13 10.96 13.66
N ALA A 114 0.28 10.88 15.00
CA ALA A 114 1.32 10.07 15.61
C ALA A 114 1.14 8.57 15.33
N ARG A 115 -0.08 8.05 15.40
CA ARG A 115 -0.41 6.65 15.09
C ARG A 115 -0.21 6.33 13.61
N LEU A 116 -0.61 7.20 12.71
CA LEU A 116 -0.37 7.05 11.27
C LEU A 116 1.14 7.01 10.95
N ARG A 117 1.92 7.90 11.56
CA ARG A 117 3.39 7.86 11.41
C ARG A 117 3.97 6.57 11.99
N ALA A 118 3.44 6.04 13.09
CA ALA A 118 3.88 4.76 13.65
C ALA A 118 3.57 3.59 12.72
N LEU A 119 2.37 3.54 12.12
CA LEU A 119 1.96 2.51 11.19
C LEU A 119 2.75 2.52 9.87
N THR A 120 3.25 3.69 9.48
CA THR A 120 4.04 3.86 8.25
C THR A 120 5.52 4.06 8.50
N ARG A 121 5.96 3.91 9.77
CA ARG A 121 7.37 4.00 10.09
C ARG A 121 8.08 2.81 9.45
N ASP A 122 8.92 3.10 8.47
CA ASP A 122 10.00 2.19 8.14
C ASP A 122 10.88 2.13 9.39
N TYR A 123 10.70 1.08 10.19
CA TYR A 123 11.72 0.75 11.15
C TYR A 123 12.97 0.51 10.31
N GLY A 124 13.87 1.48 10.28
CA GLY A 124 15.22 1.34 9.72
C GLY A 124 15.94 0.21 10.42
N GLY A 125 15.40 -0.98 10.23
CA GLY A 125 16.01 -2.24 10.57
C GLY A 125 17.13 -2.53 9.57
N PRO A 126 18.00 -3.47 9.88
CA PRO A 126 19.13 -3.81 9.05
C PRO A 126 18.65 -4.11 7.64
N ARG A 127 19.34 -3.50 6.67
CA ARG A 127 19.20 -3.67 5.21
C ARG A 127 18.10 -4.64 4.81
N THR A 128 16.96 -4.13 4.37
CA THR A 128 15.83 -4.99 3.99
C THR A 128 16.21 -5.75 2.73
N GLU A 129 16.80 -6.92 2.92
CA GLU A 129 17.03 -7.87 1.85
C GLU A 129 15.70 -8.58 1.57
N LEU A 130 15.24 -8.53 0.33
CA LEU A 130 14.04 -9.23 -0.09
C LEU A 130 14.45 -10.42 -0.96
N THR A 131 14.13 -11.61 -0.50
CA THR A 131 14.40 -12.83 -1.27
C THR A 131 13.31 -13.01 -2.34
N ILE A 132 13.72 -13.15 -3.60
CA ILE A 132 12.85 -13.39 -4.76
C ILE A 132 13.34 -14.67 -5.45
N GLY A 133 12.74 -15.81 -5.12
CA GLY A 133 13.25 -17.09 -5.57
C GLY A 133 14.67 -17.32 -5.02
N SER A 134 15.63 -17.52 -5.93
CA SER A 134 17.07 -17.66 -5.60
C SER A 134 17.83 -16.31 -5.59
N TRP A 135 17.15 -15.19 -5.85
CA TRP A 135 17.72 -13.86 -5.97
C TRP A 135 17.53 -13.04 -4.70
N ILE A 136 18.42 -12.06 -4.45
CA ILE A 136 18.32 -11.16 -3.30
C ILE A 136 18.22 -9.72 -3.83
N PHE A 137 17.12 -9.06 -3.53
CA PHE A 137 16.85 -7.67 -3.90
C PHE A 137 17.14 -6.72 -2.74
N TYR A 138 17.88 -5.67 -2.99
CA TYR A 138 18.26 -4.59 -2.06
C TYR A 138 17.64 -3.27 -2.54
N PRO A 139 16.41 -2.95 -2.10
CA PRO A 139 15.68 -1.77 -2.60
C PRO A 139 16.44 -0.45 -2.38
N GLN A 140 17.01 -0.25 -1.19
CA GLN A 140 17.72 0.98 -0.81
C GLN A 140 19.02 1.18 -1.62
N GLU A 141 19.66 0.09 -2.02
CA GLU A 141 20.87 0.10 -2.82
C GLU A 141 20.59 0.06 -4.33
N ARG A 142 19.30 -0.01 -4.71
CA ARG A 142 18.84 -0.16 -6.11
C ARG A 142 19.62 -1.22 -6.85
N ARG A 143 19.74 -2.40 -6.24
CA ARG A 143 20.44 -3.54 -6.84
C ARG A 143 19.72 -4.85 -6.52
N ILE A 144 19.95 -5.83 -7.39
CA ILE A 144 19.55 -7.21 -7.17
C ILE A 144 20.77 -8.11 -7.40
N GLU A 145 20.91 -9.16 -6.63
CA GLU A 145 21.97 -10.15 -6.76
C GLU A 145 21.41 -11.48 -7.24
N SER A 146 21.99 -11.96 -8.31
CA SER A 146 21.74 -13.30 -8.85
C SER A 146 22.82 -14.27 -8.35
N PRO A 147 22.47 -15.52 -8.02
CA PRO A 147 23.48 -16.53 -7.73
C PRO A 147 24.36 -16.87 -8.94
N TYR A 148 23.93 -16.50 -10.15
CA TYR A 148 24.65 -16.85 -11.39
C TYR A 148 25.41 -15.70 -12.03
N THR A 149 24.82 -14.50 -12.04
CA THR A 149 25.38 -13.32 -12.73
C THR A 149 25.91 -12.24 -11.79
N GLY A 150 25.77 -12.45 -10.46
CA GLY A 150 26.23 -11.50 -9.46
C GLY A 150 25.33 -10.25 -9.37
N ARG A 151 25.97 -9.09 -9.13
CA ARG A 151 25.26 -7.82 -8.87
C ARG A 151 24.77 -7.16 -10.13
N ILE A 152 23.48 -6.78 -10.12
CA ILE A 152 22.83 -6.04 -11.19
C ILE A 152 22.28 -4.74 -10.58
N ALA A 153 22.73 -3.58 -11.09
CA ALA A 153 22.22 -2.28 -10.68
C ALA A 153 20.86 -2.01 -11.33
N LEU A 154 19.93 -1.49 -10.56
CA LEU A 154 18.59 -1.08 -11.01
C LEU A 154 18.51 0.45 -11.07
N THR A 155 17.73 0.96 -12.01
CA THR A 155 17.31 2.36 -11.99
C THR A 155 16.31 2.59 -10.85
N GLU A 156 16.01 3.84 -10.54
CA GLU A 156 15.03 4.21 -9.52
C GLU A 156 13.65 3.61 -9.83
N ALA A 157 13.17 3.77 -11.05
CA ALA A 157 11.89 3.24 -11.50
C ALA A 157 11.83 1.70 -11.52
N GLU A 158 12.91 1.02 -11.94
CA GLU A 158 13.02 -0.45 -11.88
C GLU A 158 12.97 -0.94 -10.43
N SER A 159 13.72 -0.28 -9.53
CA SER A 159 13.75 -0.62 -8.11
C SER A 159 12.40 -0.36 -7.43
N ALA A 160 11.75 0.76 -7.76
CA ALA A 160 10.42 1.09 -7.24
C ALA A 160 9.37 0.06 -7.69
N LEU A 161 9.34 -0.27 -8.98
CA LEU A 161 8.41 -1.27 -9.53
C LEU A 161 8.61 -2.66 -8.88
N LEU A 162 9.86 -3.11 -8.78
CA LEU A 162 10.17 -4.40 -8.17
C LEU A 162 9.86 -4.39 -6.67
N GLY A 163 10.10 -3.27 -5.97
CA GLY A 163 9.77 -3.08 -4.56
C GLY A 163 8.28 -3.18 -4.27
N VAL A 164 7.43 -2.58 -5.13
CA VAL A 164 5.97 -2.70 -5.03
C VAL A 164 5.54 -4.16 -5.15
N LEU A 165 6.04 -4.88 -6.15
CA LEU A 165 5.70 -6.29 -6.34
C LEU A 165 6.20 -7.16 -5.18
N ALA A 166 7.42 -6.90 -4.69
CA ALA A 166 8.03 -7.66 -3.59
C ALA A 166 7.39 -7.39 -2.23
N SER A 167 6.70 -6.25 -2.05
CA SER A 167 5.98 -5.94 -0.81
C SER A 167 4.79 -6.86 -0.53
N ALA A 168 4.21 -7.47 -1.58
CA ALA A 168 3.12 -8.44 -1.47
C ALA A 168 3.24 -9.49 -2.58
N PRO A 169 4.14 -10.48 -2.43
CA PRO A 169 4.53 -11.42 -3.50
C PRO A 169 3.38 -12.18 -4.16
N GLU A 170 2.39 -12.56 -3.36
CA GLU A 170 1.23 -13.33 -3.82
C GLU A 170 0.13 -12.47 -4.45
N ARG A 171 0.24 -11.14 -4.34
CA ARG A 171 -0.78 -10.21 -4.84
C ARG A 171 -0.59 -9.95 -6.33
N VAL A 172 -1.70 -9.95 -7.09
CA VAL A 172 -1.74 -9.42 -8.45
C VAL A 172 -2.04 -7.92 -8.37
N PHE A 173 -1.15 -7.12 -8.96
CA PHE A 173 -1.30 -5.67 -9.06
C PHE A 173 -1.79 -5.30 -10.45
N THR A 174 -2.78 -4.41 -10.55
CA THR A 174 -3.18 -3.87 -11.85
C THR A 174 -2.11 -2.91 -12.38
N ARG A 175 -2.17 -2.58 -13.68
CA ARG A 175 -1.25 -1.61 -14.28
C ARG A 175 -1.38 -0.24 -13.64
N GLU A 176 -2.59 0.17 -13.35
CA GLU A 176 -2.91 1.45 -12.71
C GLU A 176 -2.34 1.53 -11.30
N GLN A 177 -2.43 0.44 -10.52
CA GLN A 177 -1.85 0.37 -9.18
C GLN A 177 -0.32 0.48 -9.24
N LEU A 178 0.32 -0.25 -10.15
CA LEU A 178 1.77 -0.20 -10.32
C LEU A 178 2.22 1.19 -10.81
N LEU A 179 1.49 1.77 -11.77
CA LEU A 179 1.76 3.11 -12.27
C LEU A 179 1.72 4.13 -11.14
N SER A 180 0.64 4.10 -10.37
CA SER A 180 0.43 5.02 -9.24
C SER A 180 1.46 4.88 -8.12
N ALA A 181 2.00 3.67 -7.90
CA ALA A 181 2.90 3.38 -6.80
C ALA A 181 4.38 3.59 -7.13
N ALA A 182 4.79 3.25 -8.37
CA ALA A 182 6.20 3.20 -8.75
C ALA A 182 6.64 4.35 -9.67
N PHE A 183 5.70 5.16 -10.22
CA PHE A 183 6.02 6.16 -11.24
C PHE A 183 5.45 7.53 -10.88
N GLU A 184 5.98 8.59 -11.52
CA GLU A 184 5.52 9.96 -11.30
C GLU A 184 4.15 10.22 -11.97
N ARG A 185 3.47 11.29 -11.52
CA ARG A 185 2.19 11.71 -12.12
C ARG A 185 2.42 12.14 -13.57
N GLY A 186 1.58 11.62 -14.47
CA GLY A 186 1.63 11.94 -15.91
C GLY A 186 2.15 10.82 -16.79
N GLU A 187 2.67 9.76 -16.22
CA GLU A 187 3.03 8.54 -16.92
C GLU A 187 1.80 7.72 -17.33
N SER A 188 1.95 6.83 -18.29
CA SER A 188 0.86 5.98 -18.82
C SER A 188 1.02 4.51 -18.42
N ALA A 189 -0.05 3.74 -18.52
CA ALA A 189 -0.01 2.29 -18.26
C ALA A 189 1.02 1.55 -19.14
N ALA A 190 1.33 2.05 -20.33
CA ALA A 190 2.37 1.52 -21.21
C ALA A 190 3.78 1.62 -20.60
N THR A 191 4.00 2.58 -19.70
CA THR A 191 5.25 2.72 -18.94
C THR A 191 5.51 1.47 -18.08
N VAL A 192 4.47 0.97 -17.39
CA VAL A 192 4.59 -0.26 -16.58
C VAL A 192 5.04 -1.44 -17.43
N GLU A 193 4.46 -1.62 -18.62
CA GLU A 193 4.82 -2.72 -19.54
C GLU A 193 6.29 -2.62 -20.00
N THR A 194 6.73 -1.40 -20.28
CA THR A 194 8.11 -1.11 -20.67
C THR A 194 9.10 -1.48 -19.55
N TYR A 195 8.83 -1.09 -18.31
CA TYR A 195 9.72 -1.39 -17.19
C TYR A 195 9.66 -2.86 -16.75
N VAL A 196 8.52 -3.53 -16.89
CA VAL A 196 8.41 -5.00 -16.74
C VAL A 196 9.31 -5.69 -17.76
N HIS A 197 9.29 -5.22 -19.02
CA HIS A 197 10.17 -5.75 -20.06
C HIS A 197 11.65 -5.52 -19.74
N TYR A 198 12.03 -4.33 -19.28
CA TYR A 198 13.41 -4.02 -18.90
C TYR A 198 13.89 -4.86 -17.71
N LEU A 199 13.09 -4.99 -16.65
CA LEU A 199 13.42 -5.84 -15.52
C LEU A 199 13.64 -7.29 -15.95
N ARG A 200 12.73 -7.87 -16.72
CA ARG A 200 12.85 -9.24 -17.23
C ARG A 200 14.10 -9.45 -18.08
N ARG A 201 14.45 -8.48 -18.91
CA ARG A 201 15.65 -8.55 -19.77
C ARG A 201 16.94 -8.40 -18.97
N LYS A 202 16.91 -7.60 -17.92
CA LYS A 202 18.09 -7.25 -17.11
C LYS A 202 18.39 -8.29 -16.02
N THR A 203 17.35 -8.97 -15.56
CA THR A 203 17.42 -9.98 -14.50
C THR A 203 17.08 -11.38 -15.05
N ASP A 204 15.87 -11.83 -14.78
CA ASP A 204 15.33 -13.11 -15.24
C ASP A 204 13.89 -12.93 -15.72
N ARG A 205 13.49 -13.70 -16.73
CA ARG A 205 12.14 -13.63 -17.31
C ARG A 205 11.06 -13.98 -16.30
N GLY A 206 11.38 -14.83 -15.33
CA GLY A 206 10.49 -15.27 -14.25
C GLY A 206 10.44 -14.34 -13.06
N ILE A 207 11.18 -13.20 -13.04
CA ILE A 207 11.15 -12.24 -11.93
C ILE A 207 9.78 -11.60 -11.72
N ILE A 208 8.99 -11.47 -12.76
CA ILE A 208 7.64 -10.91 -12.75
C ILE A 208 6.72 -11.81 -13.59
N ASP A 209 5.63 -12.26 -13.00
CA ASP A 209 4.57 -12.99 -13.70
C ASP A 209 3.55 -12.05 -14.32
N THR A 210 3.09 -12.38 -15.53
CA THR A 210 1.93 -11.72 -16.14
C THR A 210 0.68 -12.55 -15.87
N VAL A 211 -0.29 -11.94 -15.17
CA VAL A 211 -1.62 -12.54 -15.00
C VAL A 211 -2.56 -11.95 -16.04
N ARG A 212 -2.89 -12.75 -17.06
CA ARG A 212 -3.68 -12.29 -18.22
C ARG A 212 -4.99 -11.66 -17.78
N GLY A 213 -5.28 -10.47 -18.28
CA GLY A 213 -6.50 -9.71 -17.96
C GLY A 213 -6.53 -9.06 -16.58
N ALA A 214 -5.52 -9.30 -15.71
CA ALA A 214 -5.51 -8.77 -14.33
C ALA A 214 -4.30 -7.86 -14.05
N GLY A 215 -3.10 -8.17 -14.58
CA GLY A 215 -1.91 -7.35 -14.34
C GLY A 215 -0.64 -8.16 -14.11
N TYR A 216 0.12 -7.80 -13.06
CA TYR A 216 1.42 -8.39 -12.76
C TYR A 216 1.52 -8.82 -11.29
N ARG A 217 2.34 -9.83 -11.05
CA ARG A 217 2.68 -10.36 -9.73
C ARG A 217 4.18 -10.61 -9.67
N LEU A 218 4.74 -10.63 -8.45
CA LEU A 218 6.11 -11.13 -8.28
C LEU A 218 6.19 -12.57 -8.75
N GLY A 219 7.22 -12.87 -9.54
CA GLY A 219 7.48 -14.22 -10.01
C GLY A 219 8.51 -14.94 -9.14
N THR A 220 8.90 -16.13 -9.57
CA THR A 220 9.92 -16.94 -8.90
C THR A 220 11.03 -17.22 -9.91
N PRO A 221 12.04 -16.33 -10.04
CA PRO A 221 13.16 -16.54 -10.94
C PRO A 221 13.97 -17.76 -10.51
N SER A 222 14.45 -18.52 -11.48
CA SER A 222 15.26 -19.73 -11.30
C SER A 222 16.75 -19.42 -11.16
#